data_6f34eb18a52a25735b1dbecc942505fc
#
_entry.id   6f34eb18a52a25735b1dbecc942505fc
#
_cell.length_a   1.000
_cell.length_b   1.000
_cell.length_c   1.000
_cell.angle_alpha   90.00
_cell.angle_beta   90.00
_cell.angle_gamma   90.00
#
_symmetry.space_group_name_H-M   'P 1'
#
loop_
_entity.id
_entity.type
_entity.pdbx_description
1 polymer ?
#
loop_
_entity_poly.entity_id
_entity_poly.type
_entity_poly.pdbx_seq_one_letter_code
_entity_poly.pdbx_strand_id
1 'polypeptide(L)'
;MLTGVAGVVAGAASMAVGEYVSVSSQRDAERADLVALERQLQAGAASKAEAERDLAQVHIDRGLPPKLAGQVASTLTNQVEDPAAAHARDRDGVDADNLTSPSQAAAVSLLAFSLGGAAPLATAALLTHDAGLRSASVAVVSLLTLAGMGALSAHLGGAPIGKATARVVLGGCLAIGLTHLVGTYFGVDTT
;
A
#
# COMPACT_ATOMS: atom_id res chain seq x y z
N MET A 1 13.29 21.13 -19.26
CA MET A 1 14.06 20.08 -18.55
C MET A 1 14.12 20.29 -17.05
N LEU A 2 14.53 21.46 -16.54
CA LEU A 2 14.60 21.71 -15.09
C LEU A 2 13.28 21.43 -14.37
N THR A 3 12.16 21.89 -14.92
CA THR A 3 10.80 21.65 -14.38
C THR A 3 10.44 20.17 -14.31
N GLY A 4 10.84 19.37 -15.33
CA GLY A 4 10.57 17.94 -15.33
C GLY A 4 11.39 17.20 -14.25
N VAL A 5 12.68 17.53 -14.11
CA VAL A 5 13.54 16.98 -13.05
C VAL A 5 13.00 17.36 -11.66
N ALA A 6 12.68 18.65 -11.47
CA ALA A 6 12.09 19.14 -10.22
C ALA A 6 10.76 18.42 -9.89
N GLY A 7 9.92 18.17 -10.91
CA GLY A 7 8.67 17.41 -10.77
C GLY A 7 8.90 15.97 -10.32
N VAL A 8 9.88 15.27 -10.90
CA VAL A 8 10.21 13.90 -10.49
C VAL A 8 10.76 13.87 -9.07
N VAL A 9 11.66 14.80 -8.71
CA VAL A 9 12.23 14.87 -7.35
C VAL A 9 11.15 15.19 -6.32
N ALA A 10 10.31 16.21 -6.59
CA ALA A 10 9.24 16.59 -5.68
C ALA A 10 8.18 15.49 -5.54
N GLY A 11 7.80 14.84 -6.65
CA GLY A 11 6.85 13.72 -6.63
C GLY A 11 7.39 12.51 -5.86
N ALA A 12 8.65 12.13 -6.12
CA ALA A 12 9.30 11.03 -5.39
C ALA A 12 9.38 11.30 -3.88
N ALA A 13 9.79 12.51 -3.50
CA ALA A 13 9.87 12.91 -2.09
C ALA A 13 8.49 12.94 -1.43
N SER A 14 7.48 13.52 -2.10
CA SER A 14 6.10 13.58 -1.60
C SER A 14 5.51 12.19 -1.39
N MET A 15 5.68 11.27 -2.37
CA MET A 15 5.20 9.89 -2.23
C MET A 15 5.91 9.14 -1.10
N ALA A 16 7.25 9.28 -0.99
CA ALA A 16 8.01 8.64 0.08
C ALA A 16 7.57 9.11 1.47
N VAL A 17 7.37 10.42 1.64
CA VAL A 17 6.87 10.98 2.91
C VAL A 17 5.44 10.53 3.19
N GLY A 18 4.57 10.54 2.20
CA GLY A 18 3.18 10.04 2.32
C GLY A 18 3.12 8.58 2.75
N GLU A 19 3.93 7.73 2.11
CA GLU A 19 4.03 6.30 2.45
C GLU A 19 4.59 6.09 3.86
N TYR A 20 5.66 6.82 4.23
CA TYR A 20 6.23 6.77 5.57
C TYR A 20 5.18 7.11 6.63
N VAL A 21 4.44 8.20 6.47
CA VAL A 21 3.41 8.64 7.42
C VAL A 21 2.27 7.63 7.50
N SER A 22 1.80 7.14 6.35
CA SER A 22 0.71 6.15 6.28
C SER A 22 1.07 4.85 7.01
N VAL A 23 2.23 4.27 6.67
CA VAL A 23 2.70 3.02 7.28
C VAL A 23 3.08 3.21 8.75
N SER A 24 3.62 4.38 9.14
CA SER A 24 3.86 4.70 10.56
C SER A 24 2.55 4.71 11.35
N SER A 25 1.51 5.36 10.81
CA SER A 25 0.20 5.44 11.47
C SER A 25 -0.45 4.06 11.61
N GLN A 26 -0.35 3.21 10.59
CA GLN A 26 -0.84 1.83 10.66
C GLN A 26 -0.10 1.04 11.75
N ARG A 27 1.24 1.11 11.75
CA ARG A 27 2.08 0.44 12.74
C ARG A 27 1.81 0.92 14.16
N ASP A 28 1.55 2.21 14.35
CA ASP A 28 1.23 2.78 15.66
C ASP A 28 -0.14 2.30 16.15
N ALA A 29 -1.13 2.18 15.25
CA ALA A 29 -2.44 1.60 15.56
C ALA A 29 -2.31 0.12 15.95
N GLU A 30 -1.62 -0.71 15.14
CA GLU A 30 -1.39 -2.12 15.43
C GLU A 30 -0.69 -2.33 16.77
N ARG A 31 0.30 -1.49 17.11
CA ARG A 31 0.97 -1.52 18.42
C ARG A 31 0.05 -1.12 19.57
N ALA A 32 -0.80 -0.11 19.36
CA ALA A 32 -1.76 0.32 20.37
C ALA A 32 -2.77 -0.80 20.66
N ASP A 33 -3.23 -1.51 19.64
CA ASP A 33 -4.15 -2.65 19.76
C ASP A 33 -3.49 -3.82 20.50
N LEU A 34 -2.22 -4.14 20.20
CA LEU A 34 -1.44 -5.15 20.95
C LEU A 34 -1.32 -4.80 22.43
N VAL A 35 -0.95 -3.55 22.75
CA VAL A 35 -0.83 -3.09 24.15
C VAL A 35 -2.19 -3.10 24.86
N ALA A 36 -3.27 -2.76 24.18
CA ALA A 36 -4.63 -2.82 24.75
C ALA A 36 -5.01 -4.28 25.07
N LEU A 37 -4.71 -5.19 24.16
CA LEU A 37 -4.97 -6.63 24.34
C LEU A 37 -4.11 -7.24 25.46
N GLU A 38 -2.84 -6.90 25.56
CA GLU A 38 -1.99 -7.30 26.69
C GLU A 38 -2.58 -6.86 28.03
N ARG A 39 -3.03 -5.60 28.12
CA ARG A 39 -3.69 -5.07 29.31
C ARG A 39 -4.97 -5.82 29.64
N GLN A 40 -5.79 -6.13 28.64
CA GLN A 40 -7.01 -6.91 28.80
C GLN A 40 -6.73 -8.30 29.35
N LEU A 41 -5.72 -8.99 28.82
CA LEU A 41 -5.31 -10.32 29.28
C LEU A 41 -4.73 -10.32 30.70
N GLN A 42 -4.13 -9.20 31.13
CA GLN A 42 -3.53 -9.02 32.47
C GLN A 42 -4.48 -8.42 33.49
N ALA A 43 -5.64 -7.84 33.10
CA ALA A 43 -6.54 -7.11 33.99
C ALA A 43 -7.32 -7.98 34.98
N GLY A 44 -7.17 -9.31 34.91
CA GLY A 44 -7.77 -10.28 35.81
C GLY A 44 -8.56 -11.37 35.12
N ALA A 45 -9.02 -12.36 35.88
CA ALA A 45 -9.64 -13.57 35.34
C ALA A 45 -10.89 -13.30 34.50
N ALA A 46 -11.72 -12.34 34.90
CA ALA A 46 -12.94 -11.97 34.16
C ALA A 46 -12.63 -11.38 32.77
N SER A 47 -11.69 -10.42 32.70
CA SER A 47 -11.28 -9.78 31.46
C SER A 47 -10.55 -10.76 30.53
N LYS A 48 -9.72 -11.63 31.08
CA LYS A 48 -9.07 -12.70 30.33
C LYS A 48 -10.07 -13.71 29.75
N ALA A 49 -11.10 -14.09 30.51
CA ALA A 49 -12.17 -14.97 30.05
C ALA A 49 -13.07 -14.31 28.98
N GLU A 50 -13.17 -12.98 28.98
CA GLU A 50 -13.85 -12.24 27.94
C GLU A 50 -13.04 -12.29 26.63
N ALA A 51 -11.75 -11.97 26.67
CA ALA A 51 -10.85 -12.07 25.50
C ALA A 51 -10.83 -13.50 24.91
N GLU A 52 -10.81 -14.54 25.74
CA GLU A 52 -10.89 -15.94 25.32
C GLU A 52 -12.23 -16.24 24.60
N ARG A 53 -13.35 -15.72 25.10
CA ARG A 53 -14.67 -15.87 24.45
C ARG A 53 -14.74 -15.14 23.12
N ASP A 54 -14.20 -13.94 23.04
CA ASP A 54 -14.16 -13.17 21.79
C ASP A 54 -13.34 -13.90 20.72
N LEU A 55 -12.18 -14.46 21.09
CA LEU A 55 -11.38 -15.28 20.18
C LEU A 55 -12.12 -16.56 19.77
N ALA A 56 -12.79 -17.22 20.69
CA ALA A 56 -13.60 -18.41 20.36
C ALA A 56 -14.73 -18.05 19.38
N GLN A 57 -15.37 -16.88 19.52
CA GLN A 57 -16.40 -16.42 18.60
C GLN A 57 -15.85 -16.20 17.18
N VAL A 58 -14.66 -15.63 17.05
CA VAL A 58 -13.97 -15.49 15.75
C VAL A 58 -13.79 -16.84 15.06
N HIS A 59 -13.40 -17.87 15.80
CA HIS A 59 -13.25 -19.21 15.25
C HIS A 59 -14.61 -19.87 14.89
N ILE A 60 -15.67 -19.61 15.67
CA ILE A 60 -17.03 -20.07 15.35
C ILE A 60 -17.50 -19.43 14.04
N ASP A 61 -17.31 -18.13 13.89
CA ASP A 61 -17.70 -17.38 12.67
C ASP A 61 -16.94 -17.86 11.42
N ARG A 62 -15.74 -18.41 11.61
CA ARG A 62 -14.95 -19.08 10.57
C ARG A 62 -15.38 -20.54 10.31
N GLY A 63 -16.39 -21.03 11.03
CA GLY A 63 -16.99 -22.35 10.81
C GLY A 63 -16.50 -23.47 11.74
N LEU A 64 -15.73 -23.18 12.79
CA LEU A 64 -15.36 -24.19 13.77
C LEU A 64 -16.56 -24.55 14.68
N PRO A 65 -16.73 -25.83 15.05
CA PRO A 65 -17.70 -26.21 16.08
C PRO A 65 -17.38 -25.50 17.41
N PRO A 66 -18.41 -25.03 18.16
CA PRO A 66 -18.22 -24.21 19.38
C PRO A 66 -17.26 -24.85 20.41
N LYS A 67 -17.34 -26.16 20.59
CA LYS A 67 -16.46 -26.89 21.51
C LYS A 67 -14.98 -26.79 21.09
N LEU A 68 -14.71 -26.94 19.79
CA LEU A 68 -13.33 -26.87 19.27
C LEU A 68 -12.83 -25.44 19.29
N ALA A 69 -13.66 -24.47 18.91
CA ALA A 69 -13.34 -23.04 18.97
C ALA A 69 -12.91 -22.61 20.40
N GLY A 70 -13.68 -23.04 21.41
CA GLY A 70 -13.33 -22.78 22.82
C GLY A 70 -12.01 -23.43 23.24
N GLN A 71 -11.72 -24.65 22.78
CA GLN A 71 -10.44 -25.31 23.06
C GLN A 71 -9.26 -24.59 22.42
N VAL A 72 -9.39 -24.14 21.15
CA VAL A 72 -8.38 -23.34 20.45
C VAL A 72 -8.14 -22.03 21.18
N ALA A 73 -9.19 -21.27 21.46
CA ALA A 73 -9.09 -19.99 22.16
C ALA A 73 -8.43 -20.14 23.54
N SER A 74 -8.82 -21.16 24.30
CA SER A 74 -8.22 -21.45 25.61
C SER A 74 -6.73 -21.80 25.51
N THR A 75 -6.33 -22.57 24.50
CA THR A 75 -4.93 -22.89 24.27
C THR A 75 -4.13 -21.64 23.93
N LEU A 76 -4.61 -20.81 23.02
CA LEU A 76 -3.95 -19.56 22.60
C LEU A 76 -3.91 -18.51 23.71
N THR A 77 -4.85 -18.55 24.66
CA THR A 77 -4.89 -17.63 25.81
C THR A 77 -3.99 -18.08 26.96
N ASN A 78 -3.79 -19.41 27.16
CA ASN A 78 -3.21 -19.94 28.40
C ASN A 78 -1.95 -20.77 28.24
N GLN A 79 -1.62 -21.22 27.00
CA GLN A 79 -0.55 -22.21 26.79
C GLN A 79 0.53 -21.74 25.80
N VAL A 80 0.40 -20.54 25.20
CA VAL A 80 1.40 -19.96 24.31
C VAL A 80 2.28 -18.96 25.06
N GLU A 81 3.48 -18.70 24.55
CA GLU A 81 4.46 -17.80 25.16
C GLU A 81 3.99 -16.34 25.10
N ASP A 82 3.38 -15.94 23.99
CA ASP A 82 2.78 -14.60 23.80
C ASP A 82 1.29 -14.71 23.41
N PRO A 83 0.38 -14.70 24.40
CA PRO A 83 -1.05 -14.74 24.13
C PRO A 83 -1.57 -13.53 23.37
N ALA A 84 -1.02 -12.33 23.59
CA ALA A 84 -1.46 -11.12 22.91
C ALA A 84 -1.14 -11.19 21.42
N ALA A 85 0.06 -11.59 21.05
CA ALA A 85 0.45 -11.80 19.65
C ALA A 85 -0.39 -12.91 18.99
N ALA A 86 -0.68 -14.01 19.69
CA ALA A 86 -1.53 -15.08 19.17
C ALA A 86 -2.95 -14.62 18.89
N HIS A 87 -3.56 -13.87 19.83
CA HIS A 87 -4.89 -13.28 19.64
C HIS A 87 -4.93 -12.28 18.49
N ALA A 88 -3.95 -11.37 18.41
CA ALA A 88 -3.88 -10.37 17.36
C ALA A 88 -3.73 -11.01 15.97
N ARG A 89 -2.89 -12.05 15.87
CA ARG A 89 -2.72 -12.80 14.62
C ARG A 89 -4.01 -13.48 14.18
N ASP A 90 -4.70 -14.15 15.10
CA ASP A 90 -5.89 -14.91 14.78
C ASP A 90 -7.13 -14.03 14.58
N ARG A 91 -7.30 -12.97 15.36
CA ARG A 91 -8.46 -12.06 15.27
C ARG A 91 -8.32 -11.07 14.14
N ASP A 92 -7.18 -10.38 14.08
CA ASP A 92 -6.97 -9.20 13.24
C ASP A 92 -5.99 -9.43 12.08
N GLY A 93 -5.32 -10.58 12.05
CA GLY A 93 -4.29 -10.92 11.05
C GLY A 93 -2.98 -10.15 11.26
N VAL A 94 -2.77 -9.55 12.44
CA VAL A 94 -1.57 -8.77 12.78
C VAL A 94 -0.44 -9.69 13.23
N ASP A 95 0.69 -9.63 12.53
CA ASP A 95 1.91 -10.32 12.94
C ASP A 95 2.77 -9.39 13.79
N ALA A 96 2.71 -9.57 15.12
CA ALA A 96 3.41 -8.73 16.08
C ALA A 96 4.94 -8.70 15.88
N ASP A 97 5.51 -9.81 15.39
CA ASP A 97 6.95 -9.95 15.16
C ASP A 97 7.40 -9.30 13.85
N ASN A 98 6.47 -9.05 12.91
CA ASN A 98 6.80 -8.63 11.56
C ASN A 98 5.94 -7.46 11.08
N LEU A 99 5.84 -6.43 11.90
CA LEU A 99 5.15 -5.19 11.52
C LEU A 99 5.86 -4.49 10.36
N THR A 100 5.10 -3.97 9.41
CA THR A 100 5.64 -3.30 8.22
C THR A 100 6.58 -2.14 8.58
N SER A 101 7.72 -2.06 7.91
CA SER A 101 8.71 -1.00 8.13
C SER A 101 8.37 0.27 7.35
N PRO A 102 8.07 1.41 8.02
CA PRO A 102 7.77 2.68 7.34
C PRO A 102 8.91 3.18 6.46
N SER A 103 10.15 3.05 6.92
CA SER A 103 11.33 3.48 6.16
C SER A 103 11.57 2.64 4.91
N GLN A 104 11.32 1.34 4.98
CA GLN A 104 11.42 0.45 3.83
C GLN A 104 10.32 0.76 2.79
N ALA A 105 9.07 0.96 3.23
CA ALA A 105 7.96 1.35 2.38
C ALA A 105 8.23 2.68 1.67
N ALA A 106 8.71 3.70 2.41
CA ALA A 106 9.09 4.99 1.86
C ALA A 106 10.22 4.89 0.83
N ALA A 107 11.26 4.11 1.10
CA ALA A 107 12.38 3.91 0.16
C ALA A 107 11.92 3.22 -1.13
N VAL A 108 11.08 2.18 -1.03
CA VAL A 108 10.52 1.50 -2.20
C VAL A 108 9.64 2.44 -3.02
N SER A 109 8.80 3.25 -2.37
CA SER A 109 7.94 4.25 -3.02
C SER A 109 8.77 5.31 -3.77
N LEU A 110 9.81 5.85 -3.14
CA LEU A 110 10.74 6.80 -3.76
C LEU A 110 11.40 6.23 -5.01
N LEU A 111 11.93 5.00 -4.91
CA LEU A 111 12.60 4.33 -6.03
C LEU A 111 11.62 4.02 -7.16
N ALA A 112 10.43 3.49 -6.84
CA ALA A 112 9.42 3.16 -7.83
C ALA A 112 8.96 4.40 -8.62
N PHE A 113 8.71 5.53 -7.92
CA PHE A 113 8.34 6.78 -8.58
C PHE A 113 9.48 7.32 -9.46
N SER A 114 10.71 7.32 -8.95
CA SER A 114 11.88 7.80 -9.69
C SER A 114 12.12 6.99 -10.96
N LEU A 115 12.06 5.68 -10.88
CA LEU A 115 12.22 4.77 -12.02
C LEU A 115 11.07 4.91 -13.01
N GLY A 116 9.83 5.00 -12.53
CA GLY A 116 8.64 5.21 -13.36
C GLY A 116 8.66 6.54 -14.11
N GLY A 117 9.16 7.60 -13.47
CA GLY A 117 9.29 8.94 -14.04
C GLY A 117 10.48 9.12 -14.99
N ALA A 118 11.49 8.26 -14.89
CA ALA A 118 12.73 8.38 -15.66
C ALA A 118 12.50 8.25 -17.18
N ALA A 119 11.68 7.28 -17.62
CA ALA A 119 11.45 7.05 -19.05
C ALA A 119 10.72 8.20 -19.75
N PRO A 120 9.57 8.73 -19.24
CA PRO A 120 8.94 9.91 -19.83
C PRO A 120 9.82 11.16 -19.75
N LEU A 121 10.60 11.32 -18.67
CA LEU A 121 11.53 12.44 -18.55
C LEU A 121 12.65 12.37 -19.59
N ALA A 122 13.23 11.20 -19.81
CA ALA A 122 14.24 10.98 -20.85
C ALA A 122 13.66 11.25 -22.25
N THR A 123 12.41 10.80 -22.51
CA THR A 123 11.71 11.09 -23.77
C THR A 123 11.56 12.57 -23.99
N ALA A 124 11.13 13.32 -22.97
CA ALA A 124 11.02 14.78 -23.05
C ALA A 124 12.36 15.48 -23.27
N ALA A 125 13.46 14.90 -22.79
CA ALA A 125 14.82 15.41 -22.99
C ALA A 125 15.35 15.21 -24.41
N LEU A 126 15.03 14.06 -25.00
CA LEU A 126 15.53 13.69 -26.33
C LEU A 126 14.74 14.38 -27.47
N LEU A 127 13.46 14.63 -27.27
CA LEU A 127 12.56 15.24 -28.27
C LEU A 127 12.37 16.74 -27.96
N THR A 128 13.34 17.58 -28.38
CA THR A 128 13.34 19.00 -28.05
C THR A 128 12.79 19.91 -29.16
N HIS A 129 12.74 19.43 -30.42
CA HIS A 129 12.50 20.28 -31.59
C HIS A 129 11.03 20.44 -31.98
N ASP A 130 10.17 19.48 -31.66
CA ASP A 130 8.73 19.49 -31.99
C ASP A 130 7.92 19.28 -30.72
N ALA A 131 7.16 20.30 -30.33
CA ALA A 131 6.38 20.28 -29.09
C ALA A 131 5.23 19.27 -29.15
N GLY A 132 4.54 19.12 -30.28
CA GLY A 132 3.45 18.18 -30.48
C GLY A 132 3.94 16.73 -30.44
N LEU A 133 5.01 16.43 -31.19
CA LEU A 133 5.63 15.11 -31.19
C LEU A 133 6.17 14.74 -29.80
N ARG A 134 6.78 15.70 -29.10
CA ARG A 134 7.26 15.50 -27.72
C ARG A 134 6.13 15.14 -26.77
N SER A 135 5.04 15.93 -26.77
CA SER A 135 3.88 15.69 -25.88
C SER A 135 3.24 14.33 -26.14
N ALA A 136 3.01 13.98 -27.40
CA ALA A 136 2.46 12.69 -27.79
C ALA A 136 3.39 11.52 -27.38
N SER A 137 4.69 11.65 -27.62
CA SER A 137 5.67 10.62 -27.27
C SER A 137 5.77 10.42 -25.76
N VAL A 138 5.79 11.50 -24.97
CA VAL A 138 5.79 11.42 -23.51
C VAL A 138 4.53 10.72 -23.01
N ALA A 139 3.35 11.03 -23.55
CA ALA A 139 2.10 10.36 -23.17
C ALA A 139 2.14 8.86 -23.48
N VAL A 140 2.59 8.48 -24.67
CA VAL A 140 2.71 7.06 -25.07
C VAL A 140 3.71 6.32 -24.17
N VAL A 141 4.90 6.88 -23.95
CA VAL A 141 5.93 6.27 -23.10
C VAL A 141 5.44 6.15 -21.65
N SER A 142 4.72 7.16 -21.15
CA SER A 142 4.10 7.09 -19.80
C SER A 142 3.12 5.94 -19.68
N LEU A 143 2.22 5.76 -20.67
CA LEU A 143 1.25 4.67 -20.67
C LEU A 143 1.92 3.29 -20.80
N LEU A 144 2.97 3.17 -21.60
CA LEU A 144 3.75 1.93 -21.71
C LEU A 144 4.48 1.61 -20.40
N THR A 145 5.07 2.61 -19.76
CA THR A 145 5.70 2.45 -18.45
C THR A 145 4.68 2.01 -17.39
N LEU A 146 3.50 2.65 -17.35
CA LEU A 146 2.41 2.26 -16.46
C LEU A 146 1.92 0.83 -16.72
N ALA A 147 1.79 0.44 -17.99
CA ALA A 147 1.42 -0.93 -18.35
C ALA A 147 2.47 -1.95 -17.85
N GLY A 148 3.76 -1.66 -18.07
CA GLY A 148 4.85 -2.50 -17.59
C GLY A 148 4.91 -2.61 -16.07
N MET A 149 4.79 -1.49 -15.36
CA MET A 149 4.76 -1.47 -13.89
C MET A 149 3.50 -2.17 -13.33
N GLY A 150 2.34 -1.96 -13.95
CA GLY A 150 1.10 -2.65 -13.59
C GLY A 150 1.18 -4.16 -13.78
N ALA A 151 1.78 -4.61 -14.89
CA ALA A 151 2.00 -6.03 -15.16
C ALA A 151 3.00 -6.65 -14.16
N LEU A 152 4.10 -5.96 -13.87
CA LEU A 152 5.11 -6.40 -12.91
C LEU A 152 4.51 -6.50 -11.49
N SER A 153 3.80 -5.47 -11.04
CA SER A 153 3.12 -5.47 -9.74
C SER A 153 2.12 -6.62 -9.62
N ALA A 154 1.32 -6.87 -10.66
CA ALA A 154 0.37 -7.98 -10.68
C ALA A 154 1.07 -9.34 -10.64
N HIS A 155 2.18 -9.49 -11.37
CA HIS A 155 2.98 -10.72 -11.37
C HIS A 155 3.57 -11.02 -9.99
N LEU A 156 4.16 -10.02 -9.34
CA LEU A 156 4.74 -10.15 -8.00
C LEU A 156 3.67 -10.39 -6.93
N GLY A 157 2.48 -9.78 -7.07
CA GLY A 157 1.36 -9.93 -6.15
C GLY A 157 0.44 -11.13 -6.41
N GLY A 158 0.74 -11.96 -7.44
CA GLY A 158 -0.11 -13.12 -7.80
C GLY A 158 -1.51 -12.74 -8.33
N ALA A 159 -1.70 -11.47 -8.75
CA ALA A 159 -2.98 -10.99 -9.25
C ALA A 159 -3.15 -11.23 -10.77
N PRO A 160 -4.41 -11.23 -11.30
CA PRO A 160 -4.64 -11.33 -12.73
C PRO A 160 -4.04 -10.15 -13.50
N ILE A 161 -2.94 -10.41 -14.24
CA ILE A 161 -2.11 -9.38 -14.90
C ILE A 161 -2.96 -8.47 -15.80
N GLY A 162 -3.84 -9.03 -16.64
CA GLY A 162 -4.64 -8.24 -17.59
C GLY A 162 -5.56 -7.22 -16.90
N LYS A 163 -6.28 -7.63 -15.85
CA LYS A 163 -7.19 -6.73 -15.10
C LYS A 163 -6.42 -5.66 -14.34
N ALA A 164 -5.32 -6.02 -13.70
CA ALA A 164 -4.49 -5.08 -12.95
C ALA A 164 -3.85 -4.05 -13.88
N THR A 165 -3.23 -4.50 -14.97
CA THR A 165 -2.63 -3.61 -15.97
C THR A 165 -3.66 -2.67 -16.60
N ALA A 166 -4.83 -3.18 -17.01
CA ALA A 166 -5.89 -2.36 -17.58
C ALA A 166 -6.34 -1.25 -16.61
N ARG A 167 -6.51 -1.56 -15.33
CA ARG A 167 -6.87 -0.57 -14.30
C ARG A 167 -5.83 0.52 -14.16
N VAL A 168 -4.53 0.18 -14.16
CA VAL A 168 -3.43 1.14 -14.05
C VAL A 168 -3.36 2.03 -15.30
N VAL A 169 -3.48 1.46 -16.49
CA VAL A 169 -3.47 2.20 -17.76
C VAL A 169 -4.68 3.14 -17.88
N LEU A 170 -5.86 2.68 -17.52
CA LEU A 170 -7.07 3.52 -17.52
C LEU A 170 -6.94 4.70 -16.55
N GLY A 171 -6.40 4.45 -15.34
CA GLY A 171 -6.08 5.52 -14.39
C GLY A 171 -5.07 6.53 -14.96
N GLY A 172 -4.03 6.04 -15.64
CA GLY A 172 -3.05 6.88 -16.33
C GLY A 172 -3.67 7.73 -17.46
N CYS A 173 -4.54 7.14 -18.27
CA CYS A 173 -5.28 7.88 -19.32
C CYS A 173 -6.15 8.99 -18.71
N LEU A 174 -6.85 8.71 -17.61
CA LEU A 174 -7.65 9.71 -16.90
C LEU A 174 -6.76 10.84 -16.35
N ALA A 175 -5.64 10.51 -15.73
CA ALA A 175 -4.72 11.51 -15.19
C ALA A 175 -4.15 12.42 -16.30
N ILE A 176 -3.69 11.85 -17.41
CA ILE A 176 -3.20 12.61 -18.57
C ILE A 176 -4.32 13.50 -19.14
N GLY A 177 -5.53 12.97 -19.31
CA GLY A 177 -6.67 13.72 -19.81
C GLY A 177 -7.04 14.89 -18.92
N LEU A 178 -7.12 14.69 -17.60
CA LEU A 178 -7.40 15.75 -16.63
C LEU A 178 -6.30 16.82 -16.63
N THR A 179 -5.03 16.41 -16.65
CA THR A 179 -3.90 17.34 -16.70
C THR A 179 -3.93 18.19 -17.98
N HIS A 180 -4.24 17.57 -19.12
CA HIS A 180 -4.38 18.28 -20.39
C HIS A 180 -5.53 19.29 -20.36
N LEU A 181 -6.70 18.90 -19.83
CA LEU A 181 -7.86 19.80 -19.69
C LEU A 181 -7.53 21.02 -18.80
N VAL A 182 -6.87 20.78 -17.66
CA VAL A 182 -6.44 21.85 -16.75
C VAL A 182 -5.44 22.77 -17.46
N GLY A 183 -4.43 22.19 -18.15
CA GLY A 183 -3.44 22.96 -18.92
C GLY A 183 -4.11 23.87 -19.96
N THR A 184 -5.06 23.33 -20.73
CA THR A 184 -5.80 24.09 -21.74
C THR A 184 -6.67 25.20 -21.11
N TYR A 185 -7.32 24.93 -19.99
CA TYR A 185 -8.14 25.90 -19.28
C TYR A 185 -7.33 27.11 -18.77
N PHE A 186 -6.12 26.87 -18.30
CA PHE A 186 -5.21 27.92 -17.81
C PHE A 186 -4.33 28.55 -18.91
N GLY A 187 -4.58 28.27 -20.20
CA GLY A 187 -3.89 28.87 -21.33
C GLY A 187 -2.44 28.38 -21.51
N VAL A 188 -2.12 27.22 -21.01
CA VAL A 188 -0.84 26.56 -21.29
C VAL A 188 -0.97 25.83 -22.62
N ASP A 189 -0.45 26.44 -23.70
CA ASP A 189 -0.35 25.78 -25.02
C ASP A 189 0.53 24.51 -24.87
N THR A 190 -0.11 23.37 -25.02
CA THR A 190 0.52 22.04 -24.96
C THR A 190 0.88 21.51 -26.36
N THR A 191 0.71 22.35 -27.41
CA THR A 191 1.07 22.04 -28.79
C THR A 191 2.45 22.56 -29.17
#